data_a05c6a2cec1a649a24fab171c734247e
#
_entry.id   a05c6a2cec1a649a24fab171c734247e
#
_cell.length_a   1.000
_cell.length_b   1.000
_cell.length_c   1.000
_cell.angle_alpha   90.00
_cell.angle_beta   90.00
_cell.angle_gamma   90.00
#
_symmetry.space_group_name_H-M   'P 1'
#
loop_
_entity.id
_entity.type
_entity.pdbx_description
1 polymer ?
#
loop_
_entity_poly.entity_id
_entity_poly.type
_entity_poly.pdbx_seq_one_letter_code
_entity_poly.pdbx_strand_id
1 'polypeptide(L)'
;MRALLRTALSGAGLVGLTGTFSSLVTALSYVDERAPDPAIHLWADSALRLSGVKTVCRGLEHLPASNFVLCVNHQSNFDAMVLYRHVRRHLRFVAKQQLRRVPVFGYALERAGNVFVDRTGGEGDKAKLREAARQVRERVSVVFFAEGTRSDDGVLRPFKKGAAIMALEAQVPLVPAAIGGTHAILPKGTVAIRPKPAALVIGRPLETKGLGLDARDALTQQAHGAVAALLGEANALVAGLERSSG
;
A
#
# COMPACT_ATOMS: atom_id res chain seq x y z
N MET A 1 -25.33 -21.40 1.01
CA MET A 1 -25.72 -20.78 2.29
C MET A 1 -24.52 -20.55 3.23
N ARG A 2 -23.72 -21.56 3.61
CA ARG A 2 -22.57 -21.40 4.52
C ARG A 2 -21.49 -20.41 4.01
N ALA A 3 -21.16 -20.41 2.72
CA ALA A 3 -20.18 -19.49 2.16
C ALA A 3 -20.64 -18.02 2.18
N LEU A 4 -21.90 -17.74 1.88
CA LEU A 4 -22.49 -16.40 1.94
C LEU A 4 -22.52 -15.86 3.37
N LEU A 5 -22.90 -16.69 4.33
CA LEU A 5 -22.91 -16.33 5.75
C LEU A 5 -21.50 -16.02 6.25
N ARG A 6 -20.49 -16.84 5.88
CA ARG A 6 -19.09 -16.58 6.22
C ARG A 6 -18.59 -15.26 5.64
N THR A 7 -18.90 -14.96 4.37
CA THR A 7 -18.53 -13.71 3.71
C THR A 7 -19.16 -12.50 4.40
N ALA A 8 -20.46 -12.58 4.74
CA ALA A 8 -21.16 -11.50 5.43
C ALA A 8 -20.58 -11.25 6.83
N LEU A 9 -20.30 -12.30 7.60
CA LEU A 9 -19.69 -12.21 8.93
C LEU A 9 -18.26 -11.64 8.85
N SER A 10 -17.47 -12.08 7.88
CA SER A 10 -16.10 -11.54 7.68
C SER A 10 -16.13 -10.07 7.25
N GLY A 11 -17.09 -9.68 6.38
CA GLY A 11 -17.26 -8.29 5.96
C GLY A 11 -17.68 -7.37 7.10
N ALA A 12 -18.70 -7.75 7.86
CA ALA A 12 -19.16 -6.99 9.03
C ALA A 12 -18.06 -6.91 10.11
N GLY A 13 -17.35 -8.02 10.36
CA GLY A 13 -16.22 -8.08 11.28
C GLY A 13 -15.09 -7.14 10.87
N LEU A 14 -14.75 -7.08 9.57
CA LEU A 14 -13.73 -6.14 9.06
C LEU A 14 -14.14 -4.68 9.21
N VAL A 15 -15.40 -4.35 8.98
CA VAL A 15 -15.91 -2.98 9.19
C VAL A 15 -15.81 -2.60 10.67
N GLY A 16 -16.28 -3.45 11.58
CA GLY A 16 -16.18 -3.23 13.02
C GLY A 16 -14.73 -3.11 13.48
N LEU A 17 -13.85 -4.04 13.05
CA LEU A 17 -12.42 -4.02 13.33
C LEU A 17 -11.79 -2.71 12.86
N THR A 18 -12.07 -2.31 11.61
CA THR A 18 -11.51 -1.07 11.04
C THR A 18 -11.99 0.16 11.81
N GLY A 19 -13.26 0.22 12.18
CA GLY A 19 -13.80 1.31 13.01
C GLY A 19 -13.10 1.42 14.36
N THR A 20 -12.95 0.30 15.08
CA THR A 20 -12.26 0.24 16.38
C THR A 20 -10.80 0.71 16.27
N PHE A 21 -10.04 0.15 15.32
CA PHE A 21 -8.66 0.55 15.14
C PHE A 21 -8.50 1.98 14.60
N SER A 22 -9.43 2.48 13.80
CA SER A 22 -9.45 3.88 13.36
C SER A 22 -9.59 4.83 14.56
N SER A 23 -10.45 4.52 15.51
CA SER A 23 -10.61 5.29 16.74
C SER A 23 -9.33 5.25 17.60
N LEU A 24 -8.72 4.07 17.73
CA LEU A 24 -7.45 3.90 18.46
C LEU A 24 -6.30 4.66 17.78
N VAL A 25 -6.15 4.55 16.47
CA VAL A 25 -5.15 5.29 15.66
C VAL A 25 -5.32 6.79 15.85
N THR A 26 -6.57 7.26 15.81
CA THR A 26 -6.89 8.68 16.06
C THR A 26 -6.44 9.10 17.45
N ALA A 27 -6.78 8.37 18.50
CA ALA A 27 -6.38 8.67 19.87
C ALA A 27 -4.84 8.70 20.03
N LEU A 28 -4.15 7.69 19.52
CA LEU A 28 -2.69 7.60 19.58
C LEU A 28 -1.99 8.73 18.80
N SER A 29 -2.59 9.23 17.72
CA SER A 29 -2.02 10.31 16.92
C SER A 29 -1.89 11.67 17.65
N TYR A 30 -2.51 11.81 18.81
CA TYR A 30 -2.32 12.98 19.68
C TYR A 30 -1.10 12.86 20.61
N VAL A 31 -0.52 11.67 20.72
CA VAL A 31 0.67 11.42 21.55
C VAL A 31 1.94 11.72 20.77
N ASP A 32 2.08 11.08 19.59
CA ASP A 32 3.25 11.19 18.72
C ASP A 32 2.90 10.71 17.30
N GLU A 33 3.68 11.13 16.30
CA GLU A 33 3.45 10.75 14.88
C GLU A 33 3.62 9.25 14.60
N ARG A 34 4.39 8.53 15.43
CA ARG A 34 4.65 7.09 15.33
C ARG A 34 3.81 6.24 16.28
N ALA A 35 3.20 6.86 17.29
CA ALA A 35 2.36 6.15 18.25
C ALA A 35 1.23 5.31 17.61
N PRO A 36 0.64 5.70 16.47
CA PRO A 36 -0.34 4.88 15.75
C PRO A 36 0.22 3.61 15.10
N ASP A 37 1.52 3.52 14.82
CA ASP A 37 2.09 2.43 13.99
C ASP A 37 1.82 1.02 14.55
N PRO A 38 2.00 0.73 15.85
CA PRO A 38 1.68 -0.58 16.40
C PRO A 38 0.21 -0.96 16.22
N ALA A 39 -0.71 0.01 16.39
CA ALA A 39 -2.14 -0.22 16.20
C ALA A 39 -2.48 -0.49 14.71
N ILE A 40 -1.86 0.23 13.78
CA ILE A 40 -2.02 0.01 12.34
C ILE A 40 -1.52 -1.40 11.95
N HIS A 41 -0.36 -1.81 12.46
CA HIS A 41 0.18 -3.15 12.19
C HIS A 41 -0.72 -4.24 12.78
N LEU A 42 -1.22 -4.06 14.00
CA LEU A 42 -2.13 -5.01 14.64
C LEU A 42 -3.47 -5.10 13.90
N TRP A 43 -3.99 -3.96 13.41
CA TRP A 43 -5.15 -3.93 12.52
C TRP A 43 -4.94 -4.79 11.27
N ALA A 44 -3.83 -4.60 10.59
CA ALA A 44 -3.52 -5.34 9.36
C ALA A 44 -3.42 -6.86 9.62
N ASP A 45 -2.72 -7.25 10.68
CA ASP A 45 -2.60 -8.65 11.10
C ASP A 45 -3.96 -9.26 11.44
N SER A 46 -4.78 -8.54 12.21
CA SER A 46 -6.11 -8.99 12.63
C SER A 46 -7.06 -9.10 11.45
N ALA A 47 -7.03 -8.15 10.52
CA ALA A 47 -7.85 -8.16 9.32
C ALA A 47 -7.52 -9.34 8.38
N LEU A 48 -6.24 -9.63 8.17
CA LEU A 48 -5.79 -10.78 7.37
C LEU A 48 -6.17 -12.11 8.03
N ARG A 49 -6.00 -12.23 9.35
CA ARG A 49 -6.40 -13.43 10.12
C ARG A 49 -7.92 -13.65 10.06
N LEU A 50 -8.71 -12.61 10.32
CA LEU A 50 -10.18 -12.67 10.28
C LEU A 50 -10.69 -13.09 8.90
N SER A 51 -10.01 -12.64 7.85
CA SER A 51 -10.32 -12.98 6.46
C SER A 51 -9.80 -14.35 6.03
N GLY A 52 -9.00 -15.05 6.86
CA GLY A 52 -8.37 -16.31 6.53
C GLY A 52 -7.30 -16.20 5.43
N VAL A 53 -6.71 -15.03 5.26
CA VAL A 53 -5.74 -14.73 4.21
C VAL A 53 -4.33 -15.08 4.71
N LYS A 54 -3.67 -16.01 4.05
CA LYS A 54 -2.25 -16.33 4.26
C LYS A 54 -1.39 -15.44 3.38
N THR A 55 -0.30 -14.90 3.94
CA THR A 55 0.61 -14.03 3.19
C THR A 55 2.06 -14.44 3.36
N VAL A 56 2.85 -14.25 2.31
CA VAL A 56 4.31 -14.42 2.33
C VAL A 56 4.97 -13.16 1.80
N CYS A 57 6.21 -12.92 2.20
CA CYS A 57 7.02 -11.80 1.71
C CYS A 57 8.43 -12.27 1.37
N ARG A 58 9.00 -11.68 0.31
CA ARG A 58 10.42 -11.78 -0.06
C ARG A 58 11.01 -10.40 -0.30
N GLY A 59 12.32 -10.27 -0.14
CA GLY A 59 13.05 -9.04 -0.43
C GLY A 59 12.96 -7.97 0.64
N LEU A 60 12.55 -8.29 1.89
CA LEU A 60 12.55 -7.32 3.00
C LEU A 60 13.93 -6.73 3.26
N GLU A 61 14.98 -7.47 2.98
CA GLU A 61 16.38 -7.09 3.07
C GLU A 61 16.78 -5.97 2.08
N HIS A 62 15.97 -5.75 1.04
CA HIS A 62 16.16 -4.66 0.09
C HIS A 62 15.68 -3.30 0.61
N LEU A 63 14.90 -3.28 1.70
CA LEU A 63 14.42 -2.01 2.25
C LEU A 63 15.59 -1.20 2.82
N PRO A 64 15.79 0.05 2.35
CA PRO A 64 16.84 0.91 2.90
C PRO A 64 16.64 1.17 4.41
N ALA A 65 17.73 1.39 5.13
CA ALA A 65 17.66 1.86 6.53
C ALA A 65 17.03 3.26 6.63
N SER A 66 17.29 4.12 5.64
CA SER A 66 16.68 5.45 5.49
C SER A 66 15.21 5.37 5.08
N ASN A 67 14.55 6.53 5.01
CA ASN A 67 13.23 6.63 4.40
C ASN A 67 13.29 6.37 2.88
N PHE A 68 12.16 5.96 2.32
CA PHE A 68 12.03 5.60 0.89
C PHE A 68 10.61 5.88 0.38
N VAL A 69 10.48 5.90 -0.92
CA VAL A 69 9.18 5.83 -1.62
C VAL A 69 8.98 4.40 -2.13
N LEU A 70 7.94 3.72 -1.65
CA LEU A 70 7.57 2.38 -2.11
C LEU A 70 6.60 2.50 -3.30
N CYS A 71 7.01 2.02 -4.46
CA CYS A 71 6.24 2.05 -5.71
C CYS A 71 5.64 0.67 -5.95
N VAL A 72 4.31 0.55 -5.84
CA VAL A 72 3.61 -0.74 -5.82
C VAL A 72 2.46 -0.75 -6.83
N ASN A 73 2.15 -1.92 -7.41
CA ASN A 73 0.90 -2.17 -8.13
C ASN A 73 -0.31 -2.13 -7.17
N HIS A 74 -1.52 -2.08 -7.70
CA HIS A 74 -2.75 -2.02 -6.89
C HIS A 74 -3.83 -2.95 -7.42
N GLN A 75 -4.18 -3.98 -6.66
CA GLN A 75 -5.16 -4.99 -7.04
C GLN A 75 -6.40 -4.99 -6.14
N SER A 76 -6.24 -4.64 -4.85
CA SER A 76 -7.31 -4.80 -3.86
C SER A 76 -7.14 -3.83 -2.69
N ASN A 77 -8.21 -3.64 -1.93
CA ASN A 77 -8.10 -2.98 -0.62
C ASN A 77 -7.24 -3.78 0.37
N PHE A 78 -7.03 -5.07 0.14
CA PHE A 78 -6.15 -5.92 0.94
C PHE A 78 -4.66 -5.61 0.75
N ASP A 79 -4.28 -4.88 -0.30
CA ASP A 79 -2.87 -4.52 -0.55
C ASP A 79 -2.27 -3.75 0.63
N ALA A 80 -3.03 -2.80 1.21
CA ALA A 80 -2.56 -2.04 2.37
C ALA A 80 -2.32 -2.93 3.60
N MET A 81 -3.18 -3.93 3.82
CA MET A 81 -3.02 -4.87 4.93
C MET A 81 -1.79 -5.77 4.73
N VAL A 82 -1.54 -6.23 3.50
CA VAL A 82 -0.35 -7.02 3.16
C VAL A 82 0.92 -6.19 3.39
N LEU A 83 0.93 -4.92 2.95
CA LEU A 83 2.06 -4.02 3.17
C LEU A 83 2.32 -3.78 4.66
N TYR A 84 1.33 -3.38 5.44
CA TYR A 84 1.50 -3.14 6.88
C TYR A 84 1.87 -4.39 7.67
N ARG A 85 1.44 -5.58 7.24
CA ARG A 85 1.83 -6.83 7.88
C ARG A 85 3.33 -7.10 7.75
N HIS A 86 3.90 -6.86 6.58
CA HIS A 86 5.28 -7.24 6.28
C HIS A 86 6.27 -6.08 6.44
N VAL A 87 5.88 -4.87 6.03
CA VAL A 87 6.75 -3.68 6.13
C VAL A 87 6.49 -3.00 7.48
N ARG A 88 7.26 -3.41 8.50
CA ARG A 88 7.16 -2.92 9.88
C ARG A 88 7.96 -1.62 10.08
N ARG A 89 7.63 -0.60 9.28
CA ARG A 89 8.27 0.71 9.28
C ARG A 89 7.23 1.81 9.47
N HIS A 90 7.68 3.01 9.84
CA HIS A 90 6.84 4.19 9.82
C HIS A 90 6.47 4.50 8.37
N LEU A 91 5.27 4.07 7.96
CA LEU A 91 4.82 4.01 6.58
C LEU A 91 3.48 4.71 6.42
N ARG A 92 3.34 5.58 5.40
CA ARG A 92 2.10 6.28 5.07
C ARG A 92 1.76 6.09 3.60
N PHE A 93 0.50 6.28 3.26
CA PHE A 93 0.02 6.09 1.90
C PHE A 93 -0.33 7.42 1.23
N VAL A 94 -0.08 7.49 -0.08
CA VAL A 94 -0.74 8.48 -0.92
C VAL A 94 -2.12 7.96 -1.29
N ALA A 95 -3.13 8.52 -0.63
CA ALA A 95 -4.51 8.09 -0.67
C ALA A 95 -5.36 9.00 -1.57
N LYS A 96 -6.49 8.47 -2.04
CA LYS A 96 -7.47 9.22 -2.83
C LYS A 96 -8.26 10.17 -1.91
N GLN A 97 -8.44 11.43 -2.31
CA GLN A 97 -9.15 12.46 -1.54
C GLN A 97 -10.53 12.01 -1.03
N GLN A 98 -11.26 11.20 -1.83
CA GLN A 98 -12.57 10.70 -1.44
C GLN A 98 -12.55 9.83 -0.17
N LEU A 99 -11.41 9.16 0.15
CA LEU A 99 -11.29 8.36 1.37
C LEU A 99 -11.35 9.23 2.64
N ARG A 100 -10.98 10.50 2.56
CA ARG A 100 -11.10 11.46 3.66
C ARG A 100 -12.54 11.66 4.15
N ARG A 101 -13.52 11.40 3.26
CA ARG A 101 -14.95 11.55 3.56
C ARG A 101 -15.57 10.33 4.25
N VAL A 102 -14.84 9.21 4.35
CA VAL A 102 -15.34 8.02 5.05
C VAL A 102 -15.33 8.29 6.56
N PRO A 103 -16.48 8.24 7.22
CA PRO A 103 -16.56 8.54 8.66
C PRO A 103 -15.59 7.67 9.46
N VAL A 104 -15.00 8.24 10.51
CA VAL A 104 -14.01 7.64 11.42
C VAL A 104 -12.73 7.22 10.68
N PHE A 105 -12.82 6.40 9.65
CA PHE A 105 -11.66 5.90 8.89
C PHE A 105 -10.89 7.01 8.17
N GLY A 106 -11.60 7.91 7.47
CA GLY A 106 -10.96 9.02 6.75
C GLY A 106 -10.24 9.98 7.69
N TYR A 107 -10.85 10.28 8.85
CA TYR A 107 -10.23 11.09 9.88
C TYR A 107 -8.99 10.40 10.48
N ALA A 108 -9.06 9.09 10.76
CA ALA A 108 -7.92 8.33 11.24
C ALA A 108 -6.76 8.31 10.25
N LEU A 109 -7.04 8.14 8.94
CA LEU A 109 -6.02 8.23 7.89
C LEU A 109 -5.34 9.60 7.86
N GLU A 110 -6.11 10.68 8.01
CA GLU A 110 -5.58 12.04 8.06
C GLU A 110 -4.70 12.25 9.30
N ARG A 111 -5.21 11.89 10.47
CA ARG A 111 -4.49 11.99 11.74
C ARG A 111 -3.22 11.14 11.79
N ALA A 112 -3.24 9.99 11.11
CA ALA A 112 -2.07 9.15 10.94
C ALA A 112 -1.02 9.73 9.96
N GLY A 113 -1.30 10.85 9.28
CA GLY A 113 -0.34 11.50 8.38
C GLY A 113 -0.33 10.97 6.95
N ASN A 114 -1.42 10.32 6.49
CA ASN A 114 -1.52 9.93 5.09
C ASN A 114 -1.73 11.15 4.18
N VAL A 115 -1.17 11.11 2.98
CA VAL A 115 -1.24 12.19 2.00
C VAL A 115 -2.44 12.00 1.10
N PHE A 116 -3.35 12.98 1.05
CA PHE A 116 -4.54 12.92 0.18
C PHE A 116 -4.35 13.73 -1.09
N VAL A 117 -4.59 13.09 -2.23
CA VAL A 117 -4.51 13.69 -3.56
C VAL A 117 -5.78 13.43 -4.38
N ASP A 118 -6.16 14.37 -5.24
CA ASP A 118 -7.29 14.20 -6.14
C ASP A 118 -6.94 13.36 -7.39
N ARG A 119 -5.63 13.19 -7.63
CA ARG A 119 -5.07 12.44 -8.78
C ARG A 119 -5.43 13.07 -10.14
N THR A 120 -5.78 14.35 -10.14
CA THR A 120 -6.05 15.12 -11.35
C THR A 120 -4.77 15.63 -12.00
N GLY A 121 -3.65 15.64 -11.25
CA GLY A 121 -2.36 16.19 -11.69
C GLY A 121 -2.30 17.73 -11.69
N GLY A 122 -3.30 18.40 -11.11
CA GLY A 122 -3.34 19.85 -10.97
C GLY A 122 -2.27 20.42 -10.02
N GLU A 123 -2.12 21.76 -10.01
CA GLU A 123 -1.11 22.45 -9.16
C GLU A 123 -1.32 22.17 -7.67
N GLY A 124 -2.57 22.01 -7.21
CA GLY A 124 -2.88 21.63 -5.84
C GLY A 124 -2.34 20.25 -5.45
N ASP A 125 -2.40 19.28 -6.34
CA ASP A 125 -1.81 17.96 -6.11
C ASP A 125 -0.28 18.03 -6.07
N LYS A 126 0.34 18.83 -6.95
CA LYS A 126 1.78 19.05 -6.99
C LYS A 126 2.29 19.70 -5.70
N ALA A 127 1.60 20.72 -5.19
CA ALA A 127 1.96 21.38 -3.93
C ALA A 127 1.89 20.41 -2.74
N LYS A 128 0.83 19.60 -2.65
CA LYS A 128 0.70 18.55 -1.61
C LYS A 128 1.82 17.49 -1.71
N LEU A 129 2.19 17.10 -2.92
CA LEU A 129 3.27 16.14 -3.13
C LEU A 129 4.64 16.71 -2.75
N ARG A 130 4.91 18.00 -3.02
CA ARG A 130 6.15 18.66 -2.57
C ARG A 130 6.25 18.73 -1.05
N GLU A 131 5.17 19.13 -0.37
CA GLU A 131 5.15 19.14 1.10
C GLU A 131 5.34 17.73 1.67
N ALA A 132 4.68 16.73 1.08
CA ALA A 132 4.88 15.35 1.48
C ALA A 132 6.32 14.86 1.21
N ALA A 133 6.97 15.32 0.12
CA ALA A 133 8.36 14.97 -0.16
C ALA A 133 9.33 15.46 0.92
N ARG A 134 9.07 16.63 1.52
CA ARG A 134 9.84 17.12 2.68
C ARG A 134 9.71 16.19 3.88
N GLN A 135 8.48 15.75 4.19
CA GLN A 135 8.22 14.80 5.28
C GLN A 135 8.85 13.43 5.01
N VAL A 136 8.84 12.97 3.75
CA VAL A 136 9.50 11.71 3.35
C VAL A 136 11.00 11.78 3.58
N ARG A 137 11.64 12.88 3.22
CA ARG A 137 13.09 13.06 3.45
C ARG A 137 13.46 12.92 4.91
N GLU A 138 12.66 13.49 5.81
CA GLU A 138 13.03 13.67 7.22
C GLU A 138 12.46 12.57 8.14
N ARG A 139 11.24 12.07 7.89
CA ARG A 139 10.48 11.41 8.95
C ARG A 139 9.83 10.08 8.57
N VAL A 140 9.31 9.90 7.35
CA VAL A 140 8.37 8.83 7.02
C VAL A 140 8.63 8.22 5.64
N SER A 141 8.48 6.91 5.51
CA SER A 141 8.43 6.26 4.20
C SER A 141 7.00 6.32 3.63
N VAL A 142 6.87 6.44 2.32
CA VAL A 142 5.56 6.60 1.68
C VAL A 142 5.31 5.54 0.62
N VAL A 143 4.08 5.03 0.58
CA VAL A 143 3.61 4.07 -0.43
C VAL A 143 2.81 4.80 -1.50
N PHE A 144 3.19 4.54 -2.74
CA PHE A 144 2.42 4.87 -3.92
C PHE A 144 1.87 3.61 -4.59
N PHE A 145 0.56 3.54 -4.72
CA PHE A 145 -0.07 2.67 -5.69
C PHE A 145 0.02 3.34 -7.07
N ALA A 146 1.08 2.99 -7.81
CA ALA A 146 1.55 3.76 -8.97
C ALA A 146 0.59 3.79 -10.16
N GLU A 147 -0.28 2.80 -10.27
CA GLU A 147 -1.34 2.73 -11.28
C GLU A 147 -2.44 3.80 -11.09
N GLY A 148 -2.58 4.34 -9.86
CA GLY A 148 -3.57 5.34 -9.51
C GLY A 148 -5.01 4.79 -9.34
N THR A 149 -5.26 3.53 -9.67
CA THR A 149 -6.53 2.81 -9.46
C THR A 149 -6.25 1.33 -9.30
N ARG A 150 -7.18 0.58 -8.71
CA ARG A 150 -7.08 -0.87 -8.63
C ARG A 150 -7.25 -1.50 -10.00
N SER A 151 -6.44 -2.52 -10.29
CA SER A 151 -6.62 -3.42 -11.43
C SER A 151 -7.89 -4.26 -11.22
N ASP A 152 -8.62 -4.56 -12.28
CA ASP A 152 -9.85 -5.37 -12.22
C ASP A 152 -9.54 -6.86 -12.41
N ASP A 153 -8.42 -7.16 -13.07
CA ASP A 153 -8.00 -8.49 -13.55
C ASP A 153 -6.64 -8.95 -12.99
N GLY A 154 -6.01 -8.13 -12.16
CA GLY A 154 -4.66 -8.38 -11.64
C GLY A 154 -3.53 -8.06 -12.62
N VAL A 155 -3.85 -7.59 -13.83
CA VAL A 155 -2.86 -7.17 -14.83
C VAL A 155 -2.30 -5.81 -14.47
N LEU A 156 -0.98 -5.66 -14.56
CA LEU A 156 -0.27 -4.41 -14.30
C LEU A 156 -0.63 -3.36 -15.33
N ARG A 157 -1.02 -2.18 -14.87
CA ARG A 157 -1.35 -1.02 -15.70
C ARG A 157 -0.18 -0.02 -15.79
N PRO A 158 -0.18 0.90 -16.77
CA PRO A 158 0.83 1.94 -16.83
C PRO A 158 0.89 2.78 -15.56
N PHE A 159 2.10 3.14 -15.13
CA PHE A 159 2.34 3.91 -13.92
C PHE A 159 2.18 5.42 -14.15
N LYS A 160 1.63 6.08 -13.15
CA LYS A 160 1.67 7.54 -13.03
C LYS A 160 3.01 7.98 -12.45
N LYS A 161 3.47 9.17 -12.82
CA LYS A 161 4.79 9.71 -12.45
C LYS A 161 4.93 10.13 -10.98
N GLY A 162 3.84 10.09 -10.19
CA GLY A 162 3.80 10.65 -8.82
C GLY A 162 4.84 10.04 -7.88
N ALA A 163 5.05 8.72 -7.94
CA ALA A 163 6.05 8.04 -7.11
C ALA A 163 7.48 8.49 -7.45
N ALA A 164 7.81 8.56 -8.75
CA ALA A 164 9.12 9.01 -9.22
C ALA A 164 9.37 10.49 -8.86
N ILE A 165 8.38 11.37 -9.08
CA ILE A 165 8.48 12.79 -8.71
C ILE A 165 8.75 12.93 -7.21
N MET A 166 8.00 12.24 -6.36
CA MET A 166 8.20 12.32 -4.91
C MET A 166 9.58 11.82 -4.48
N ALA A 167 10.04 10.70 -5.03
CA ALA A 167 11.36 10.15 -4.70
C ALA A 167 12.49 11.11 -5.12
N LEU A 168 12.40 11.71 -6.31
CA LEU A 168 13.35 12.70 -6.81
C LEU A 168 13.33 13.99 -5.98
N GLU A 169 12.17 14.54 -5.65
CA GLU A 169 12.08 15.74 -4.81
C GLU A 169 12.55 15.50 -3.37
N ALA A 170 12.25 14.33 -2.81
CA ALA A 170 12.72 13.94 -1.48
C ALA A 170 14.18 13.49 -1.47
N GLN A 171 14.80 13.19 -2.62
CA GLN A 171 16.15 12.60 -2.74
C GLN A 171 16.30 11.32 -1.91
N VAL A 172 15.26 10.48 -1.91
CA VAL A 172 15.23 9.17 -1.23
C VAL A 172 15.05 8.05 -2.26
N PRO A 173 15.53 6.83 -1.99
CA PRO A 173 15.39 5.72 -2.92
C PRO A 173 13.93 5.44 -3.30
N LEU A 174 13.67 5.11 -4.57
CA LEU A 174 12.42 4.55 -5.05
C LEU A 174 12.50 3.03 -5.01
N VAL A 175 11.75 2.40 -4.14
CA VAL A 175 11.75 0.95 -3.95
C VAL A 175 10.59 0.33 -4.71
N PRO A 176 10.82 -0.45 -5.78
CA PRO A 176 9.77 -1.19 -6.46
C PRO A 176 9.31 -2.38 -5.62
N ALA A 177 8.02 -2.61 -5.54
CA ALA A 177 7.46 -3.80 -4.92
C ALA A 177 6.21 -4.28 -5.67
N ALA A 178 5.91 -5.56 -5.58
CA ALA A 178 4.73 -6.13 -6.20
C ALA A 178 3.91 -6.96 -5.22
N ILE A 179 2.58 -6.85 -5.32
CA ILE A 179 1.62 -7.66 -4.58
C ILE A 179 0.87 -8.53 -5.57
N GLY A 180 0.91 -9.85 -5.35
CA GLY A 180 0.14 -10.83 -6.11
C GLY A 180 -0.99 -11.44 -5.29
N GLY A 181 -2.08 -11.84 -5.96
CA GLY A 181 -3.18 -12.63 -5.40
C GLY A 181 -4.30 -11.84 -4.72
N THR A 182 -4.11 -10.59 -4.34
CA THR A 182 -5.12 -9.82 -3.59
C THR A 182 -6.39 -9.52 -4.39
N HIS A 183 -6.33 -9.44 -5.72
CA HIS A 183 -7.53 -9.29 -6.56
C HIS A 183 -8.50 -10.47 -6.40
N ALA A 184 -7.98 -11.67 -6.16
CA ALA A 184 -8.80 -12.87 -5.92
C ALA A 184 -9.41 -12.90 -4.51
N ILE A 185 -8.83 -12.17 -3.54
CA ILE A 185 -9.36 -12.06 -2.17
C ILE A 185 -10.59 -11.18 -2.13
N LEU A 186 -10.49 -9.96 -2.66
CA LEU A 186 -11.59 -8.99 -2.74
C LEU A 186 -11.54 -8.29 -4.09
N PRO A 187 -12.21 -8.84 -5.11
CA PRO A 187 -12.30 -8.22 -6.42
C PRO A 187 -12.90 -6.80 -6.36
N LYS A 188 -12.46 -5.92 -7.25
CA LYS A 188 -12.98 -4.56 -7.35
C LYS A 188 -14.49 -4.58 -7.62
N GLY A 189 -15.25 -3.73 -6.92
CA GLY A 189 -16.70 -3.65 -7.07
C GLY A 189 -17.49 -4.73 -6.32
N THR A 190 -16.83 -5.64 -5.59
CA THR A 190 -17.48 -6.65 -4.77
C THR A 190 -17.27 -6.41 -3.28
N VAL A 191 -18.09 -7.06 -2.46
CA VAL A 191 -17.93 -7.16 -1.00
C VAL A 191 -17.60 -8.58 -0.55
N ALA A 192 -17.47 -9.50 -1.50
CA ALA A 192 -17.24 -10.92 -1.25
C ALA A 192 -15.77 -11.18 -0.97
N ILE A 193 -15.44 -11.41 0.30
CA ILE A 193 -14.09 -11.75 0.73
C ILE A 193 -13.88 -13.26 0.57
N ARG A 194 -12.80 -13.63 -0.11
CA ARG A 194 -12.39 -15.01 -0.34
C ARG A 194 -11.05 -15.28 0.36
N PRO A 195 -10.93 -16.33 1.16
CA PRO A 195 -9.67 -16.67 1.86
C PRO A 195 -8.64 -17.26 0.87
N LYS A 196 -8.07 -16.40 0.04
CA LYS A 196 -7.02 -16.73 -0.91
C LYS A 196 -5.67 -16.23 -0.43
N PRO A 197 -4.54 -16.88 -0.80
CA PRO A 197 -3.22 -16.40 -0.44
C PRO A 197 -2.84 -15.13 -1.21
N ALA A 198 -1.90 -14.36 -0.62
CA ALA A 198 -1.26 -13.24 -1.28
C ALA A 198 0.26 -13.25 -1.02
N ALA A 199 1.01 -12.61 -1.89
CA ALA A 199 2.45 -12.47 -1.75
C ALA A 199 2.88 -11.03 -1.99
N LEU A 200 3.88 -10.58 -1.22
CA LEU A 200 4.60 -9.32 -1.40
C LEU A 200 6.04 -9.66 -1.81
N VAL A 201 6.51 -9.04 -2.90
CA VAL A 201 7.92 -9.14 -3.30
C VAL A 201 8.48 -7.72 -3.41
N ILE A 202 9.58 -7.47 -2.73
CA ILE A 202 10.25 -6.17 -2.68
C ILE A 202 11.54 -6.26 -3.49
N GLY A 203 11.70 -5.36 -4.44
CA GLY A 203 12.86 -5.29 -5.30
C GLY A 203 13.98 -4.39 -4.75
N ARG A 204 15.10 -4.38 -5.45
CA ARG A 204 16.24 -3.50 -5.11
C ARG A 204 15.86 -2.03 -5.32
N PRO A 205 16.31 -1.13 -4.44
CA PRO A 205 16.08 0.30 -4.57
C PRO A 205 16.62 0.86 -5.89
N LEU A 206 15.91 1.81 -6.45
CA LEU A 206 16.36 2.67 -7.53
C LEU A 206 16.84 3.97 -6.89
N GLU A 207 18.11 4.27 -7.06
CA GLU A 207 18.72 5.45 -6.45
C GLU A 207 18.27 6.74 -7.15
N THR A 208 18.02 7.77 -6.35
CA THR A 208 17.56 9.08 -6.84
C THR A 208 18.49 10.21 -6.46
N LYS A 209 19.46 9.94 -5.59
CA LYS A 209 20.40 10.97 -5.10
C LYS A 209 21.15 11.64 -6.23
N GLY A 210 21.06 12.96 -6.31
CA GLY A 210 21.70 13.75 -7.36
C GLY A 210 20.96 13.79 -8.69
N LEU A 211 19.83 13.07 -8.84
CA LEU A 211 18.97 13.14 -10.02
C LEU A 211 17.97 14.29 -9.91
N GLY A 212 17.73 14.99 -11.02
CA GLY A 212 16.71 16.03 -11.15
C GLY A 212 15.36 15.48 -11.60
N LEU A 213 14.36 16.36 -11.65
CA LEU A 213 12.99 16.00 -12.10
C LEU A 213 12.90 15.61 -13.58
N ASP A 214 13.90 15.92 -14.39
CA ASP A 214 14.06 15.45 -15.77
C ASP A 214 14.17 13.93 -15.86
N ALA A 215 14.71 13.27 -14.84
CA ALA A 215 14.83 11.81 -14.75
C ALA A 215 13.47 11.09 -14.45
N ARG A 216 12.37 11.83 -14.15
CA ARG A 216 11.10 11.25 -13.70
C ARG A 216 10.50 10.20 -14.64
N ASP A 217 10.65 10.40 -15.96
CA ASP A 217 10.06 9.52 -16.98
C ASP A 217 10.84 8.21 -17.05
N ALA A 218 12.16 8.29 -17.09
CA ALA A 218 13.04 7.13 -17.07
C ALA A 218 12.89 6.33 -15.76
N LEU A 219 12.85 7.02 -14.61
CA LEU A 219 12.65 6.39 -13.31
C LEU A 219 11.29 5.69 -13.19
N THR A 220 10.22 6.29 -13.77
CA THR A 220 8.88 5.68 -13.80
C THR A 220 8.89 4.41 -14.65
N GLN A 221 9.55 4.41 -15.81
CA GLN A 221 9.66 3.24 -16.67
C GLN A 221 10.49 2.13 -16.02
N GLN A 222 11.61 2.47 -15.38
CA GLN A 222 12.43 1.51 -14.63
C GLN A 222 11.63 0.86 -13.50
N ALA A 223 10.89 1.67 -12.71
CA ALA A 223 10.04 1.18 -11.65
C ALA A 223 8.93 0.26 -12.17
N HIS A 224 8.29 0.62 -13.30
CA HIS A 224 7.26 -0.22 -13.92
C HIS A 224 7.83 -1.57 -14.37
N GLY A 225 8.97 -1.58 -15.07
CA GLY A 225 9.64 -2.81 -15.49
C GLY A 225 10.05 -3.70 -14.32
N ALA A 226 10.59 -3.10 -13.24
CA ALA A 226 10.94 -3.81 -12.03
C ALA A 226 9.70 -4.43 -11.35
N VAL A 227 8.61 -3.66 -11.18
CA VAL A 227 7.35 -4.16 -10.59
C VAL A 227 6.73 -5.25 -11.46
N ALA A 228 6.81 -5.17 -12.79
CA ALA A 228 6.32 -6.22 -13.68
C ALA A 228 7.04 -7.55 -13.44
N ALA A 229 8.36 -7.54 -13.32
CA ALA A 229 9.15 -8.74 -13.02
C ALA A 229 8.80 -9.31 -11.62
N LEU A 230 8.74 -8.45 -10.60
CA LEU A 230 8.38 -8.82 -9.22
C LEU A 230 6.95 -9.36 -9.12
N LEU A 231 6.01 -8.88 -9.94
CA LEU A 231 4.64 -9.38 -9.97
C LEU A 231 4.58 -10.82 -10.49
N GLY A 232 5.42 -11.15 -11.47
CA GLY A 232 5.60 -12.53 -11.93
C GLY A 232 6.06 -13.46 -10.79
N GLU A 233 7.04 -13.02 -10.00
CA GLU A 233 7.52 -13.74 -8.82
C GLU A 233 6.45 -13.86 -7.74
N ALA A 234 5.74 -12.77 -7.43
CA ALA A 234 4.66 -12.76 -6.44
C ALA A 234 3.53 -13.74 -6.81
N ASN A 235 3.14 -13.78 -8.09
CA ASN A 235 2.13 -14.71 -8.58
C ASN A 235 2.61 -16.19 -8.51
N ALA A 236 3.87 -16.45 -8.77
CA ALA A 236 4.45 -17.79 -8.61
C ALA A 236 4.42 -18.25 -7.12
N LEU A 237 4.70 -17.35 -6.18
CA LEU A 237 4.59 -17.63 -4.74
C LEU A 237 3.14 -17.93 -4.34
N VAL A 238 2.17 -17.14 -4.83
CA VAL A 238 0.74 -17.39 -4.58
C VAL A 238 0.34 -18.78 -5.10
N ALA A 239 0.71 -19.14 -6.32
CA ALA A 239 0.43 -20.45 -6.89
C ALA A 239 1.06 -21.59 -6.07
N GLY A 240 2.26 -21.37 -5.52
CA GLY A 240 2.92 -22.32 -4.61
C GLY A 240 2.11 -22.55 -3.32
N LEU A 241 1.61 -21.48 -2.72
CA LEU A 241 0.79 -21.54 -1.49
C LEU A 241 -0.56 -22.23 -1.73
N GLU A 242 -1.18 -22.02 -2.89
CA GLU A 242 -2.44 -22.69 -3.24
C GLU A 242 -2.26 -24.20 -3.36
N ARG A 243 -1.18 -24.65 -4.00
CA ARG A 243 -0.84 -26.10 -4.11
C ARG A 243 -0.58 -26.77 -2.77
N SER A 244 0.04 -26.07 -1.83
CA SER A 244 0.35 -26.63 -0.50
C SER A 244 -0.82 -26.60 0.48
N SER A 245 -1.95 -26.02 0.09
CA SER A 245 -3.15 -25.88 0.95
C SER A 245 -4.34 -26.72 0.47
N GLY A 246 -4.23 -27.40 -0.69
CA GLY A 246 -5.19 -28.36 -1.23
C GLY A 246 -4.72 -29.78 -0.99
#